data_e5e06c24a7fac21ac623dd395cb4b559
#
_entry.id   e5e06c24a7fac21ac623dd395cb4b559
#
_cell.length_a   1.000
_cell.length_b   1.000
_cell.length_c   1.000
_cell.angle_alpha   90.00
_cell.angle_beta   90.00
_cell.angle_gamma   90.00
#
_symmetry.space_group_name_H-M   'P 1'
#
loop_
_entity.id
_entity.type
_entity.pdbx_description
1 polymer ?
#
loop_
_entity_poly.entity_id
_entity_poly.type
_entity_poly.pdbx_seq_one_letter_code
_entity_poly.pdbx_strand_id
1 'polypeptide(L)'
;MRVGLMADTHDRLPVIAEFVRVMQEAGVAMLIHAGDYCAPFSLRPIEEASMSLAGVFGKNDGDTQGLLAKATAGFGAELYEGPHSFELSEQRILVVHDIGDVQPRSIEGHSIVVHGFTHQQEMKHRGDTLIVNPGEACGWLYGTPKAAILDLTTKQVEFLSLDPALWTT
;
A
#
# COMPACT_ATOMS: atom_id res chain seq x y z
N MET A 1 -0.52 11.86 12.15
CA MET A 1 0.39 11.53 11.03
C MET A 1 -0.43 10.91 9.91
N ARG A 2 -0.25 11.39 8.66
CA ARG A 2 -0.95 10.83 7.48
C ARG A 2 0.02 9.93 6.70
N VAL A 3 -0.46 8.76 6.29
CA VAL A 3 0.29 7.80 5.47
C VAL A 3 -0.51 7.46 4.22
N GLY A 4 0.17 7.22 3.10
CA GLY A 4 -0.43 6.70 1.89
C GLY A 4 -0.62 5.19 1.99
N LEU A 5 -1.67 4.67 1.38
CA LEU A 5 -1.92 3.23 1.25
C LEU A 5 -2.05 2.88 -0.22
N MET A 6 -1.26 1.92 -0.69
CA MET A 6 -1.36 1.32 -2.02
C MET A 6 -1.27 -0.19 -1.96
N ALA A 7 -1.84 -0.86 -2.94
CA ALA A 7 -1.71 -2.28 -3.20
C ALA A 7 -1.91 -2.53 -4.71
N ASP A 8 -1.48 -3.69 -5.17
CA ASP A 8 -1.80 -4.17 -6.52
C ASP A 8 -1.42 -3.13 -7.61
N THR A 9 -0.16 -2.66 -7.57
CA THR A 9 0.38 -1.66 -8.49
C THR A 9 0.78 -2.24 -9.85
N HIS A 10 1.12 -3.54 -9.90
CA HIS A 10 1.38 -4.32 -11.11
C HIS A 10 2.13 -3.55 -12.20
N ASP A 11 3.31 -3.01 -11.86
CA ASP A 11 4.23 -2.32 -12.78
C ASP A 11 3.65 -1.11 -13.53
N ARG A 12 2.50 -0.58 -13.11
CA ARG A 12 1.89 0.57 -13.79
C ARG A 12 2.49 1.90 -13.33
N LEU A 13 3.75 2.15 -13.76
CA LEU A 13 4.58 3.27 -13.31
C LEU A 13 3.91 4.65 -13.39
N PRO A 14 3.24 5.03 -14.50
CA PRO A 14 2.62 6.35 -14.58
C PRO A 14 1.56 6.58 -13.50
N VAL A 15 0.81 5.55 -13.17
CA VAL A 15 -0.24 5.61 -12.14
C VAL A 15 0.38 5.67 -10.74
N ILE A 16 1.43 4.88 -10.50
CA ILE A 16 2.19 4.94 -9.24
C ILE A 16 2.73 6.37 -9.04
N ALA A 17 3.36 6.95 -10.06
CA ALA A 17 3.90 8.31 -10.00
C ALA A 17 2.81 9.34 -9.68
N GLU A 18 1.64 9.24 -10.29
CA GLU A 18 0.55 10.16 -10.04
C GLU A 18 -0.02 10.04 -8.62
N PHE A 19 -0.23 8.82 -8.10
CA PHE A 19 -0.65 8.66 -6.70
C PHE A 19 0.39 9.21 -5.73
N VAL A 20 1.67 8.95 -5.97
CA VAL A 20 2.77 9.50 -5.15
C VAL A 20 2.72 11.02 -5.16
N ARG A 21 2.53 11.66 -6.32
CA ARG A 21 2.39 13.12 -6.44
C ARG A 21 1.20 13.66 -5.64
N VAL A 22 0.01 13.05 -5.81
CA VAL A 22 -1.20 13.44 -5.09
C VAL A 22 -1.04 13.29 -3.57
N MET A 23 -0.41 12.20 -3.13
CA MET A 23 -0.14 11.95 -1.72
C MET A 23 0.85 12.98 -1.13
N GLN A 24 1.92 13.34 -1.88
CA GLN A 24 2.85 14.38 -1.45
C GLN A 24 2.19 15.75 -1.33
N GLU A 25 1.33 16.12 -2.28
CA GLU A 25 0.54 17.36 -2.21
C GLU A 25 -0.41 17.39 -1.00
N ALA A 26 -0.87 16.20 -0.56
CA ALA A 26 -1.66 16.04 0.66
C ALA A 26 -0.81 15.98 1.95
N GLY A 27 0.51 16.19 1.86
CA GLY A 27 1.42 16.18 3.00
C GLY A 27 1.80 14.78 3.51
N VAL A 28 1.64 13.75 2.69
CA VAL A 28 2.06 12.38 2.99
C VAL A 28 3.54 12.20 2.63
N ALA A 29 4.35 11.70 3.58
CA ALA A 29 5.77 11.43 3.40
C ALA A 29 6.13 9.94 3.46
N MET A 30 5.18 9.08 3.80
CA MET A 30 5.38 7.64 3.92
C MET A 30 4.23 6.87 3.29
N LEU A 31 4.57 5.82 2.55
CA LEU A 31 3.67 4.89 1.91
C LEU A 31 3.70 3.52 2.62
N ILE A 32 2.53 2.95 2.84
CA ILE A 32 2.36 1.54 3.20
C ILE A 32 1.83 0.81 1.96
N HIS A 33 2.53 -0.24 1.52
CA HIS A 33 2.15 -1.00 0.34
C HIS A 33 1.88 -2.46 0.67
N ALA A 34 0.71 -2.93 0.32
CA ALA A 34 0.24 -4.27 0.68
C ALA A 34 0.51 -5.35 -0.38
N GLY A 35 1.57 -5.17 -1.19
CA GLY A 35 2.05 -6.21 -2.12
C GLY A 35 1.56 -6.08 -3.56
N ASP A 36 2.07 -6.97 -4.41
CA ASP A 36 1.90 -6.98 -5.86
C ASP A 36 2.48 -5.74 -6.55
N TYR A 37 3.78 -5.51 -6.31
CA TYR A 37 4.61 -4.56 -7.08
C TYR A 37 4.88 -5.09 -8.49
N CYS A 38 5.18 -6.38 -8.59
CA CYS A 38 5.67 -7.26 -9.65
C CYS A 38 7.18 -7.16 -9.87
N ALA A 39 7.71 -6.12 -10.49
CA ALA A 39 9.14 -6.00 -10.80
C ALA A 39 9.84 -4.89 -9.99
N PRO A 40 11.16 -4.98 -9.76
CA PRO A 40 11.91 -3.99 -8.98
C PRO A 40 11.78 -2.55 -9.49
N PHE A 41 11.64 -2.34 -10.81
CA PHE A 41 11.51 -1.01 -11.38
C PHE A 41 10.20 -0.29 -10.99
N SER A 42 9.20 -1.02 -10.50
CA SER A 42 7.93 -0.42 -10.03
C SER A 42 8.12 0.46 -8.78
N LEU A 43 9.22 0.28 -8.04
CA LEU A 43 9.60 1.14 -6.91
C LEU A 43 10.17 2.50 -7.35
N ARG A 44 10.53 2.66 -8.63
CA ARG A 44 11.20 3.86 -9.12
C ARG A 44 10.44 5.16 -8.88
N PRO A 45 9.12 5.26 -9.12
CA PRO A 45 8.40 6.52 -8.86
C PRO A 45 8.40 6.91 -7.37
N ILE A 46 8.40 5.93 -6.47
CA ILE A 46 8.44 6.14 -5.01
C ILE A 46 9.82 6.65 -4.60
N GLU A 47 10.88 6.04 -5.15
CA GLU A 47 12.28 6.44 -4.95
C GLU A 47 12.54 7.86 -5.46
N GLU A 48 12.13 8.18 -6.70
CA GLU A 48 12.30 9.49 -7.32
C GLU A 48 11.61 10.61 -6.53
N ALA A 49 10.49 10.28 -5.89
CA ALA A 49 9.77 11.20 -5.01
C ALA A 49 10.37 11.29 -3.61
N SER A 50 11.39 10.49 -3.28
CA SER A 50 11.97 10.38 -1.93
C SER A 50 10.91 10.08 -0.86
N MET A 51 9.85 9.34 -1.21
CA MET A 51 8.81 8.93 -0.28
C MET A 51 9.24 7.65 0.45
N SER A 52 9.21 7.66 1.76
CA SER A 52 9.50 6.46 2.55
C SER A 52 8.46 5.37 2.25
N LEU A 53 8.89 4.11 2.27
CA LEU A 53 8.04 2.96 1.98
C LEU A 53 8.24 1.87 3.03
N ALA A 54 7.14 1.36 3.56
CA ALA A 54 7.09 0.08 4.27
C ALA A 54 6.04 -0.81 3.60
N GLY A 55 6.35 -2.08 3.37
CA GLY A 55 5.39 -2.94 2.71
C GLY A 55 5.71 -4.42 2.82
N VAL A 56 4.80 -5.23 2.27
CA VAL A 56 4.95 -6.68 2.19
C VAL A 56 4.94 -7.12 0.74
N PHE A 57 5.49 -8.30 0.46
CA PHE A 57 5.36 -8.93 -0.84
C PHE A 57 3.96 -9.50 -1.05
N GLY A 58 3.52 -9.49 -2.30
CA GLY A 58 2.28 -10.13 -2.75
C GLY A 58 2.55 -11.42 -3.53
N LYS A 59 1.48 -11.98 -4.09
CA LYS A 59 1.52 -13.27 -4.80
C LYS A 59 2.13 -13.16 -6.20
N ASN A 60 2.16 -11.96 -6.79
CA ASN A 60 2.71 -11.71 -8.12
C ASN A 60 4.11 -11.06 -8.10
N ASP A 61 4.73 -10.93 -6.94
CA ASP A 61 6.10 -10.41 -6.79
C ASP A 61 7.11 -11.52 -7.10
N GLY A 62 7.44 -11.68 -8.39
CA GLY A 62 8.29 -12.77 -8.88
C GLY A 62 9.78 -12.61 -8.56
N ASP A 63 10.27 -11.37 -8.50
CA ASP A 63 11.67 -11.05 -8.17
C ASP A 63 11.74 -10.34 -6.80
N THR A 64 11.42 -11.05 -5.74
CA THR A 64 11.47 -10.51 -4.37
C THR A 64 12.87 -10.11 -3.95
N GLN A 65 13.90 -10.76 -4.43
CA GLN A 65 15.30 -10.41 -4.16
C GLN A 65 15.68 -9.09 -4.84
N GLY A 66 15.27 -8.91 -6.09
CA GLY A 66 15.47 -7.65 -6.81
C GLY A 66 14.69 -6.49 -6.19
N LEU A 67 13.44 -6.73 -5.78
CA LEU A 67 12.64 -5.75 -5.03
C LEU A 67 13.33 -5.34 -3.72
N LEU A 68 13.81 -6.31 -2.95
CA LEU A 68 14.52 -6.04 -1.69
C LEU A 68 15.83 -5.29 -1.94
N ALA A 69 16.61 -5.70 -2.94
CA ALA A 69 17.86 -5.01 -3.30
C ALA A 69 17.59 -3.56 -3.72
N LYS A 70 16.55 -3.32 -4.52
CA LYS A 70 16.14 -1.96 -4.94
C LYS A 70 15.68 -1.12 -3.74
N ALA A 71 14.91 -1.69 -2.83
CA ALA A 71 14.45 -1.03 -1.62
C ALA A 71 15.62 -0.62 -0.71
N THR A 72 16.57 -1.52 -0.47
CA THR A 72 17.73 -1.29 0.41
C THR A 72 18.78 -0.35 -0.19
N ALA A 73 18.78 -0.14 -1.53
CA ALA A 73 19.76 0.75 -2.19
C ALA A 73 19.57 2.22 -1.87
N GLY A 74 18.60 2.60 -1.04
CA GLY A 74 18.77 3.85 -0.39
C GLY A 74 17.71 4.92 -0.46
N PHE A 75 16.42 4.58 -0.40
CA PHE A 75 15.40 5.62 -0.24
C PHE A 75 14.47 5.43 0.99
N GLY A 76 14.91 4.67 1.98
CA GLY A 76 14.14 4.41 3.20
C GLY A 76 12.99 3.42 3.00
N ALA A 77 13.14 2.47 2.07
CA ALA A 77 12.16 1.43 1.82
C ALA A 77 12.46 0.17 2.64
N GLU A 78 11.43 -0.37 3.24
CA GLU A 78 11.47 -1.59 4.03
C GLU A 78 10.43 -2.58 3.50
N LEU A 79 10.87 -3.69 2.92
CA LEU A 79 9.99 -4.73 2.37
C LEU A 79 10.17 -6.04 3.14
N TYR A 80 9.06 -6.69 3.43
CA TYR A 80 9.00 -7.89 4.27
C TYR A 80 8.15 -8.99 3.65
N GLU A 81 8.40 -10.22 4.05
CA GLU A 81 7.41 -11.28 3.88
C GLU A 81 6.17 -10.96 4.75
N GLY A 82 4.98 -11.11 4.16
CA GLY A 82 3.73 -10.89 4.90
C GLY A 82 3.24 -12.17 5.60
N PRO A 83 2.40 -12.05 6.63
CA PRO A 83 1.99 -10.81 7.28
C PRO A 83 3.11 -10.20 8.13
N HIS A 84 3.23 -8.88 8.12
CA HIS A 84 4.23 -8.16 8.89
C HIS A 84 3.61 -7.06 9.78
N SER A 85 4.09 -6.98 11.03
CA SER A 85 3.63 -6.00 12.01
C SER A 85 4.72 -4.97 12.29
N PHE A 86 4.33 -3.71 12.38
CA PHE A 86 5.18 -2.64 12.89
C PHE A 86 4.37 -1.61 13.69
N GLU A 87 5.06 -0.78 14.44
CA GLU A 87 4.46 0.32 15.18
C GLU A 87 4.81 1.66 14.52
N LEU A 88 3.80 2.50 14.34
CA LEU A 88 3.94 3.84 13.78
C LEU A 88 2.93 4.78 14.44
N SER A 89 3.40 5.90 15.00
CA SER A 89 2.56 6.89 15.69
C SER A 89 1.62 6.25 16.73
N GLU A 90 2.15 5.37 17.57
CA GLU A 90 1.43 4.64 18.63
C GLU A 90 0.35 3.67 18.10
N GLN A 91 0.31 3.44 16.78
CA GLN A 91 -0.58 2.45 16.17
C GLN A 91 0.19 1.17 15.87
N ARG A 92 -0.36 0.04 16.28
CA ARG A 92 0.14 -1.27 15.87
C ARG A 92 -0.53 -1.68 14.57
N ILE A 93 0.26 -1.70 13.50
CA ILE A 93 -0.22 -1.91 12.13
C ILE A 93 0.20 -3.29 11.65
N LEU A 94 -0.75 -4.06 11.14
CA LEU A 94 -0.50 -5.30 10.40
C LEU A 94 -0.64 -5.00 8.90
N VAL A 95 0.35 -5.40 8.13
CA VAL A 95 0.28 -5.37 6.66
C VAL A 95 0.34 -6.79 6.13
N VAL A 96 -0.56 -7.12 5.24
CA VAL A 96 -0.64 -8.44 4.60
C VAL A 96 -1.19 -8.27 3.19
N HIS A 97 -0.74 -9.10 2.25
CA HIS A 97 -1.30 -9.03 0.90
C HIS A 97 -2.72 -9.60 0.85
N ASP A 98 -2.90 -10.84 1.29
CA ASP A 98 -4.21 -11.50 1.37
C ASP A 98 -4.65 -11.64 2.84
N ILE A 99 -5.71 -10.94 3.22
CA ILE A 99 -6.22 -11.01 4.59
C ILE A 99 -6.70 -12.42 5.00
N GLY A 100 -7.02 -13.26 4.01
CA GLY A 100 -7.36 -14.67 4.21
C GLY A 100 -6.23 -15.51 4.81
N ASP A 101 -4.98 -15.05 4.66
CA ASP A 101 -3.80 -15.73 5.22
C ASP A 101 -3.58 -15.41 6.72
N VAL A 102 -4.44 -14.57 7.33
CA VAL A 102 -4.28 -14.10 8.71
C VAL A 102 -5.32 -14.71 9.66
N GLN A 103 -4.85 -15.21 10.79
CA GLN A 103 -5.75 -15.71 11.84
C GLN A 103 -6.54 -14.55 12.48
N PRO A 104 -7.83 -14.76 12.83
CA PRO A 104 -8.67 -13.73 13.43
C PRO A 104 -8.08 -13.02 14.64
N ARG A 105 -7.43 -13.78 15.54
CA ARG A 105 -6.78 -13.20 16.73
C ARG A 105 -5.60 -12.30 16.40
N SER A 106 -4.91 -12.52 15.28
CA SER A 106 -3.84 -11.64 14.83
C SER A 106 -4.39 -10.31 14.33
N ILE A 107 -5.55 -10.33 13.66
CA ILE A 107 -6.27 -9.10 13.27
C ILE A 107 -6.62 -8.29 14.53
N GLU A 108 -7.28 -8.94 15.50
CA GLU A 108 -7.73 -8.29 16.74
C GLU A 108 -6.59 -7.79 17.65
N GLY A 109 -5.37 -8.30 17.44
CA GLY A 109 -4.16 -7.84 18.14
C GLY A 109 -3.57 -6.54 17.59
N HIS A 110 -4.16 -5.96 16.53
CA HIS A 110 -3.68 -4.74 15.88
C HIS A 110 -4.75 -3.64 15.89
N SER A 111 -4.30 -2.39 15.87
CA SER A 111 -5.21 -1.25 15.78
C SER A 111 -5.61 -0.95 14.33
N ILE A 112 -4.76 -1.34 13.39
CA ILE A 112 -4.97 -1.15 11.95
C ILE A 112 -4.47 -2.39 11.21
N VAL A 113 -5.23 -2.82 10.19
CA VAL A 113 -4.82 -3.84 9.22
C VAL A 113 -4.93 -3.25 7.81
N VAL A 114 -3.86 -3.33 7.04
CA VAL A 114 -3.82 -2.93 5.63
C VAL A 114 -3.62 -4.16 4.77
N HIS A 115 -4.46 -4.35 3.77
CA HIS A 115 -4.37 -5.49 2.85
C HIS A 115 -4.68 -5.11 1.41
N GLY A 116 -4.44 -6.01 0.48
CA GLY A 116 -4.71 -5.88 -0.96
C GLY A 116 -5.43 -7.12 -1.50
N PHE A 117 -4.92 -7.70 -2.60
CA PHE A 117 -5.30 -8.95 -3.24
C PHE A 117 -6.66 -8.98 -3.91
N THR A 118 -7.71 -8.44 -3.29
CA THR A 118 -9.06 -8.44 -3.88
C THR A 118 -9.24 -7.39 -4.96
N HIS A 119 -8.31 -6.44 -5.09
CA HIS A 119 -8.36 -5.29 -5.99
C HIS A 119 -9.53 -4.33 -5.72
N GLN A 120 -10.26 -4.49 -4.61
CA GLN A 120 -11.45 -3.70 -4.28
C GLN A 120 -11.24 -2.88 -3.02
N GLN A 121 -11.64 -1.61 -3.07
CA GLN A 121 -11.62 -0.75 -1.89
C GLN A 121 -12.54 -1.30 -0.81
N GLU A 122 -12.01 -1.42 0.39
CA GLU A 122 -12.77 -1.84 1.57
C GLU A 122 -12.31 -1.04 2.78
N MET A 123 -13.28 -0.64 3.60
CA MET A 123 -13.02 -0.14 4.95
C MET A 123 -14.06 -0.75 5.89
N LYS A 124 -13.60 -1.44 6.91
CA LYS A 124 -14.47 -2.02 7.93
C LYS A 124 -13.79 -2.04 9.29
N HIS A 125 -14.57 -2.24 10.33
CA HIS A 125 -14.07 -2.45 11.68
C HIS A 125 -14.34 -3.88 12.14
N ARG A 126 -13.41 -4.42 12.90
CA ARG A 126 -13.58 -5.65 13.66
C ARG A 126 -13.18 -5.36 15.12
N GLY A 127 -14.17 -5.17 16.00
CA GLY A 127 -13.93 -4.56 17.30
C GLY A 127 -13.30 -3.17 17.13
N ASP A 128 -12.18 -2.91 17.78
CA ASP A 128 -11.45 -1.64 17.71
C ASP A 128 -10.44 -1.59 16.53
N THR A 129 -10.30 -2.69 15.77
CA THR A 129 -9.38 -2.79 14.63
C THR A 129 -10.01 -2.17 13.38
N LEU A 130 -9.35 -1.18 12.80
CA LEU A 130 -9.65 -0.67 11.47
C LEU A 130 -9.00 -1.57 10.41
N ILE A 131 -9.79 -2.07 9.46
CA ILE A 131 -9.31 -2.88 8.34
C ILE A 131 -9.52 -2.09 7.05
N VAL A 132 -8.46 -1.92 6.26
CA VAL A 132 -8.47 -1.13 5.03
C VAL A 132 -7.83 -1.90 3.88
N ASN A 133 -8.54 -1.96 2.75
CA ASN A 133 -7.97 -2.26 1.45
C ASN A 133 -8.07 -1.00 0.58
N PRO A 134 -6.95 -0.44 0.11
CA PRO A 134 -6.97 0.77 -0.73
C PRO A 134 -7.56 0.55 -2.13
N GLY A 135 -7.77 -0.70 -2.54
CA GLY A 135 -8.12 -1.08 -3.90
C GLY A 135 -6.91 -1.23 -4.80
N GLU A 136 -7.13 -1.56 -6.06
CA GLU A 136 -6.06 -1.74 -7.05
C GLU A 136 -5.48 -0.40 -7.53
N ALA A 137 -4.21 -0.16 -7.24
CA ALA A 137 -3.57 1.02 -7.77
C ALA A 137 -3.40 0.94 -9.31
N CYS A 138 -3.22 -0.26 -9.84
CA CYS A 138 -3.08 -0.44 -11.29
C CYS A 138 -4.36 -0.16 -12.09
N GLY A 139 -5.55 -0.37 -11.55
CA GLY A 139 -6.81 -0.23 -12.28
C GLY A 139 -6.99 -1.21 -13.45
N TRP A 140 -6.32 -2.38 -13.42
CA TRP A 140 -6.39 -3.36 -14.50
C TRP A 140 -7.69 -4.17 -14.53
N LEU A 141 -8.21 -4.56 -13.35
CA LEU A 141 -9.38 -5.42 -13.27
C LEU A 141 -10.69 -4.64 -13.27
N TYR A 142 -10.73 -3.51 -12.54
CA TYR A 142 -11.95 -2.72 -12.38
C TYR A 142 -11.91 -1.37 -13.12
N GLY A 143 -10.84 -1.09 -13.86
CA GLY A 143 -10.73 0.04 -14.77
C GLY A 143 -10.38 1.38 -14.12
N THR A 144 -10.54 1.53 -12.81
CA THR A 144 -10.26 2.78 -12.10
C THR A 144 -9.11 2.59 -11.11
N PRO A 145 -7.97 3.27 -11.31
CA PRO A 145 -6.89 3.24 -10.33
C PRO A 145 -7.32 3.81 -8.98
N LYS A 146 -6.98 3.12 -7.90
CA LYS A 146 -7.41 3.42 -6.54
C LYS A 146 -6.27 3.36 -5.55
N ALA A 147 -6.31 4.22 -4.55
CA ALA A 147 -5.41 4.27 -3.41
C ALA A 147 -6.13 4.87 -2.20
N ALA A 148 -5.44 5.08 -1.09
CA ALA A 148 -6.02 5.76 0.05
C ALA A 148 -4.98 6.57 0.82
N ILE A 149 -5.44 7.52 1.63
CA ILE A 149 -4.66 8.20 2.66
C ILE A 149 -5.32 7.88 4.01
N LEU A 150 -4.51 7.47 4.97
CA LEU A 150 -4.93 7.14 6.32
C LEU A 150 -4.31 8.13 7.31
N ASP A 151 -5.15 8.79 8.11
CA ASP A 151 -4.66 9.52 9.29
C ASP A 151 -4.57 8.55 10.49
N LEU A 152 -3.35 8.32 10.96
CA LEU A 152 -3.08 7.36 12.05
C LEU A 152 -3.61 7.83 13.40
N THR A 153 -3.79 9.13 13.60
CA THR A 153 -4.30 9.68 14.87
C THR A 153 -5.81 9.52 14.98
N THR A 154 -6.53 9.86 13.91
CA THR A 154 -8.00 9.84 13.88
C THR A 154 -8.58 8.54 13.33
N LYS A 155 -7.74 7.71 12.70
CA LYS A 155 -8.12 6.53 11.91
C LYS A 155 -9.10 6.84 10.77
N GLN A 156 -9.10 8.08 10.27
CA GLN A 156 -9.88 8.46 9.09
C GLN A 156 -9.18 8.02 7.82
N VAL A 157 -9.95 7.43 6.91
CA VAL A 157 -9.50 6.98 5.58
C VAL A 157 -10.11 7.85 4.52
N GLU A 158 -9.27 8.45 3.68
CA GLU A 158 -9.65 9.16 2.47
C GLU A 158 -9.32 8.28 1.26
N PHE A 159 -10.34 7.77 0.56
CA PHE A 159 -10.14 7.01 -0.65
C PHE A 159 -9.83 7.92 -1.83
N LEU A 160 -8.82 7.55 -2.61
CA LEU A 160 -8.38 8.23 -3.81
C LEU A 160 -8.76 7.41 -5.05
N SER A 161 -9.10 8.10 -6.13
CA SER A 161 -9.26 7.49 -7.46
C SER A 161 -8.73 8.42 -8.53
N LEU A 162 -8.14 7.86 -9.58
CA LEU A 162 -7.69 8.63 -10.74
C LEU A 162 -8.66 8.41 -11.91
N ASP A 163 -8.85 9.45 -12.73
CA ASP A 163 -9.71 9.34 -13.92
C ASP A 163 -9.12 8.31 -14.89
N PRO A 164 -9.82 7.20 -15.17
CA PRO A 164 -9.33 6.18 -16.08
C PRO A 164 -9.01 6.71 -17.48
N ALA A 165 -9.72 7.74 -17.95
CA ALA A 165 -9.52 8.33 -19.27
C ALA A 165 -8.12 8.92 -19.47
N LEU A 166 -7.44 9.29 -18.40
CA LEU A 166 -6.07 9.82 -18.44
C LEU A 166 -5.01 8.70 -18.63
N TRP A 167 -5.41 7.43 -18.50
CA TRP A 167 -4.50 6.27 -18.41
C TRP A 167 -4.79 5.19 -19.44
N THR A 168 -5.77 5.40 -20.31
CA THR A 168 -6.08 4.53 -21.45
C THR A 168 -5.22 4.94 -22.65
N THR A 169 -4.06 4.32 -22.78
CA THR A 169 -3.28 4.33 -24.04
C THR A 169 -2.86 2.94 -24.38
#